data_3b7b8085fb50b0b931fa363d4d5b4cbd
#
_entry.id   3b7b8085fb50b0b931fa363d4d5b4cbd
#
_cell.length_a   1.000
_cell.length_b   1.000
_cell.length_c   1.000
_cell.angle_alpha   90.00
_cell.angle_beta   90.00
_cell.angle_gamma   90.00
#
_symmetry.space_group_name_H-M   'P 1'
#
loop_
_entity.id
_entity.type
_entity.pdbx_description
1 polymer ?
#
loop_
_entity_poly.entity_id
_entity_poly.type
_entity_poly.pdbx_seq_one_letter_code
_entity_poly.pdbx_strand_id
1 'polypeptide(L)'
;DPEMSRGLGDVYKRQAQKIVYGAFDIVAEKSGKGALEAFEEAMENIMPQLEVKARRVGGATYQVPMEVRPERRQTLGLRWITKYSRERNEKTMKERLAGEIMDAINGTGGACKKRDDTHKMAEANKAFAHYRW
;
A
#
# COMPACT_ATOMS: atom_id res chain seq x y z
N ASP A 1 -20.98 24.92 1.43
CA ASP A 1 -20.14 26.11 1.51
C ASP A 1 -18.68 25.75 1.18
N PRO A 2 -18.11 26.33 0.09
CA PRO A 2 -16.73 26.04 -0.28
C PRO A 2 -15.71 26.38 0.79
N GLU A 3 -15.91 27.44 1.55
CA GLU A 3 -14.99 27.85 2.62
C GLU A 3 -14.99 26.83 3.76
N MET A 4 -16.18 26.38 4.15
CA MET A 4 -16.32 25.36 5.19
C MET A 4 -15.69 24.03 4.75
N SER A 5 -15.89 23.65 3.50
CA SER A 5 -15.30 22.45 2.92
C SER A 5 -13.76 22.52 2.92
N ARG A 6 -13.18 23.65 2.58
CA ARG A 6 -11.74 23.88 2.64
C ARG A 6 -11.21 23.81 4.06
N GLY A 7 -11.93 24.44 5.01
CA GLY A 7 -11.56 24.40 6.43
C GLY A 7 -11.54 22.98 6.99
N LEU A 8 -12.54 22.17 6.64
CA LEU A 8 -12.59 20.78 7.04
C LEU A 8 -11.47 19.96 6.40
N GLY A 9 -11.19 20.19 5.12
CA GLY A 9 -10.09 19.54 4.43
C GLY A 9 -8.74 19.83 5.08
N ASP A 10 -8.49 21.08 5.47
CA ASP A 10 -7.26 21.47 6.15
C ASP A 10 -7.14 20.80 7.51
N VAL A 11 -8.23 20.68 8.27
CA VAL A 11 -8.23 20.00 9.57
C VAL A 11 -7.86 18.52 9.39
N TYR A 12 -8.49 17.84 8.46
CA TYR A 12 -8.18 16.43 8.19
C TYR A 12 -6.75 16.24 7.69
N LYS A 13 -6.26 17.14 6.87
CA LYS A 13 -4.89 17.10 6.37
C LYS A 13 -3.89 17.23 7.52
N ARG A 14 -4.12 18.16 8.45
CA ARG A 14 -3.27 18.33 9.63
C ARG A 14 -3.29 17.11 10.53
N GLN A 15 -4.46 16.51 10.74
CA GLN A 15 -4.58 15.27 11.51
C GLN A 15 -3.78 14.15 10.84
N ALA A 16 -3.91 13.98 9.52
CA ALA A 16 -3.17 12.98 8.77
C ALA A 16 -1.66 13.20 8.89
N GLN A 17 -1.18 14.44 8.80
CA GLN A 17 0.23 14.77 8.96
C GLN A 17 0.74 14.38 10.34
N LYS A 18 -0.01 14.67 11.39
CA LYS A 18 0.36 14.31 12.75
C LYS A 18 0.48 12.80 12.93
N ILE A 19 -0.46 12.06 12.33
CA ILE A 19 -0.43 10.59 12.37
C ILE A 19 0.81 10.06 11.66
N VAL A 20 1.09 10.55 10.47
CA VAL A 20 2.23 10.09 9.67
C VAL A 20 3.55 10.42 10.36
N TYR A 21 3.72 11.64 10.82
CA TYR A 21 4.94 12.05 11.50
C TYR A 21 5.13 11.32 12.83
N GLY A 22 4.04 11.12 13.57
CA GLY A 22 4.08 10.32 14.80
C GLY A 22 4.46 8.87 14.55
N ALA A 23 3.94 8.29 13.48
CA ALA A 23 4.31 6.93 13.07
C ALA A 23 5.78 6.84 12.67
N PHE A 24 6.28 7.83 11.94
CA PHE A 24 7.69 7.88 11.54
C PHE A 24 8.62 8.00 12.75
N ASP A 25 8.25 8.79 13.75
CA ASP A 25 9.02 8.89 14.99
C ASP A 25 9.12 7.54 15.70
N ILE A 26 8.00 6.82 15.78
CA ILE A 26 7.96 5.49 16.40
C ILE A 26 8.83 4.50 15.62
N VAL A 27 8.74 4.52 14.29
CA VAL A 27 9.53 3.62 13.44
C VAL A 27 11.03 3.92 13.57
N ALA A 28 11.42 5.20 13.55
CA ALA A 28 12.82 5.60 13.70
C ALA A 28 13.38 5.14 15.05
N GLU A 29 12.61 5.30 16.11
CA GLU A 29 13.01 4.86 17.45
C GLU A 29 13.19 3.35 17.55
N LYS A 30 12.23 2.57 17.04
CA LYS A 30 12.24 1.12 17.13
C LYS A 30 13.20 0.44 16.16
N SER A 31 13.34 0.98 14.95
CA SER A 31 14.19 0.36 13.93
C SER A 31 15.67 0.74 14.04
N GLY A 32 15.97 1.86 14.69
CA GLY A 32 17.32 2.40 14.74
C GLY A 32 17.80 3.02 13.44
N LYS A 33 16.92 3.09 12.43
CA LYS A 33 17.18 3.71 11.12
C LYS A 33 16.46 5.05 11.02
N GLY A 34 16.84 5.87 10.04
CA GLY A 34 16.08 7.07 9.73
C GLY A 34 14.67 6.71 9.29
N ALA A 35 13.68 7.52 9.68
CA ALA A 35 12.27 7.23 9.38
C ALA A 35 12.02 7.07 7.88
N LEU A 36 12.58 7.94 7.05
CA LEU A 36 12.40 7.89 5.60
C LEU A 36 13.03 6.63 5.00
N GLU A 37 14.23 6.27 5.44
CA GLU A 37 14.92 5.06 5.00
C GLU A 37 14.11 3.81 5.34
N ALA A 38 13.59 3.74 6.56
CA ALA A 38 12.76 2.63 7.01
C ALA A 38 11.47 2.55 6.19
N PHE A 39 10.84 3.69 5.91
CA PHE A 39 9.63 3.75 5.11
C PHE A 39 9.88 3.31 3.66
N GLU A 40 10.98 3.74 3.06
CA GLU A 40 11.35 3.31 1.71
C GLU A 40 11.56 1.80 1.63
N GLU A 41 12.23 1.23 2.61
CA GLU A 41 12.43 -0.23 2.69
C GLU A 41 11.09 -0.98 2.82
N ALA A 42 10.20 -0.48 3.67
CA ALA A 42 8.85 -1.03 3.81
C ALA A 42 8.08 -0.96 2.49
N MET A 43 8.15 0.17 1.79
CA MET A 43 7.46 0.35 0.52
C MET A 43 7.99 -0.59 -0.56
N GLU A 44 9.29 -0.83 -0.62
CA GLU A 44 9.85 -1.80 -1.57
C GLU A 44 9.26 -3.19 -1.37
N ASN A 45 8.99 -3.58 -0.12
CA ASN A 45 8.39 -4.86 0.20
C ASN A 45 6.88 -4.92 -0.04
N ILE A 46 6.22 -3.78 -0.15
CA ILE A 46 4.76 -3.69 -0.35
C ILE A 46 4.38 -3.46 -1.80
N MET A 47 5.17 -2.68 -2.55
CA MET A 47 4.82 -2.30 -3.93
C MET A 47 4.80 -3.51 -4.86
N PRO A 48 3.68 -3.75 -5.56
CA PRO A 48 3.58 -4.90 -6.47
C PRO A 48 4.26 -4.60 -7.80
N GLN A 49 4.85 -5.64 -8.40
CA GLN A 49 5.43 -5.54 -9.75
C GLN A 49 4.42 -5.95 -10.81
N LEU A 50 3.49 -6.82 -10.45
CA LEU A 50 2.47 -7.37 -11.36
C LEU A 50 1.09 -7.23 -10.74
N GLU A 51 0.09 -7.00 -11.58
CA GLU A 51 -1.31 -7.06 -11.20
C GLU A 51 -2.11 -7.76 -12.30
N VAL A 52 -3.35 -8.08 -12.02
CA VAL A 52 -4.25 -8.64 -13.04
C VAL A 52 -5.35 -7.65 -13.35
N LYS A 53 -5.67 -7.51 -14.65
CA LYS A 53 -6.78 -6.72 -15.11
C LYS A 53 -7.74 -7.59 -15.90
N ALA A 54 -9.03 -7.36 -15.69
CA ALA A 54 -10.05 -8.05 -16.44
C ALA A 54 -10.04 -7.55 -17.90
N ARG A 55 -10.04 -8.48 -18.85
CA ARG A 55 -10.18 -8.17 -20.26
C ARG A 55 -11.21 -9.10 -20.86
N ARG A 56 -12.10 -8.53 -21.66
CA ARG A 56 -13.13 -9.30 -22.34
C ARG A 56 -12.69 -9.65 -23.76
N VAL A 57 -12.61 -10.95 -24.06
CA VAL A 57 -12.20 -11.46 -25.36
C VAL A 57 -13.21 -12.51 -25.79
N GLY A 58 -13.89 -12.30 -26.94
CA GLY A 58 -14.84 -13.26 -27.48
C GLY A 58 -16.02 -13.58 -26.57
N GLY A 59 -16.46 -12.61 -25.75
CA GLY A 59 -17.55 -12.80 -24.80
C GLY A 59 -17.15 -13.39 -23.45
N ALA A 60 -15.92 -13.87 -23.31
CA ALA A 60 -15.39 -14.37 -22.03
C ALA A 60 -14.53 -13.29 -21.36
N THR A 61 -14.54 -13.25 -20.04
CA THR A 61 -13.71 -12.34 -19.24
C THR A 61 -12.50 -13.07 -18.70
N TYR A 62 -11.31 -12.57 -18.99
CA TYR A 62 -10.05 -13.12 -18.52
C TYR A 62 -9.34 -12.16 -17.60
N GLN A 63 -8.69 -12.69 -16.57
CA GLN A 63 -7.81 -11.93 -15.70
C GLN A 63 -6.40 -11.95 -16.31
N VAL A 64 -5.98 -10.83 -16.87
CA VAL A 64 -4.72 -10.75 -17.63
C VAL A 64 -3.64 -10.13 -16.75
N PRO A 65 -2.51 -10.83 -16.51
CA PRO A 65 -1.41 -10.25 -15.74
C PRO A 65 -0.70 -9.15 -16.53
N MET A 66 -0.39 -8.05 -15.84
CA MET A 66 0.27 -6.89 -16.43
C MET A 66 1.31 -6.33 -15.48
N GLU A 67 2.35 -5.76 -16.03
CA GLU A 67 3.33 -5.02 -15.24
C GLU A 67 2.70 -3.73 -14.70
N VAL A 68 3.02 -3.38 -13.47
CA VAL A 68 2.53 -2.17 -12.82
C VAL A 68 3.53 -1.04 -13.08
N ARG A 69 3.04 0.09 -13.59
CA ARG A 69 3.87 1.29 -13.82
C ARG A 69 4.36 1.85 -12.47
N PRO A 70 5.55 2.51 -12.44
CA PRO A 70 6.11 3.01 -11.18
C PRO A 70 5.18 3.92 -10.38
N GLU A 71 4.44 4.81 -11.03
CA GLU A 71 3.48 5.70 -10.36
C GLU A 71 2.36 4.92 -9.68
N ARG A 72 1.85 3.89 -10.37
CA ARG A 72 0.80 3.06 -9.83
C ARG A 72 1.32 2.15 -8.71
N ARG A 73 2.57 1.71 -8.79
CA ARG A 73 3.19 0.93 -7.71
C ARG A 73 3.21 1.72 -6.42
N GLN A 74 3.60 2.98 -6.47
CA GLN A 74 3.58 3.86 -5.30
C GLN A 74 2.17 4.05 -4.76
N THR A 75 1.21 4.33 -5.65
CA THR A 75 -0.19 4.52 -5.26
C THR A 75 -0.76 3.28 -4.59
N LEU A 76 -0.53 2.10 -5.16
CA LEU A 76 -1.00 0.85 -4.57
C LEU A 76 -0.32 0.56 -3.24
N GLY A 77 0.98 0.79 -3.14
CA GLY A 77 1.72 0.60 -1.90
C GLY A 77 1.18 1.48 -0.78
N LEU A 78 0.96 2.76 -1.04
CA LEU A 78 0.40 3.69 -0.06
C LEU A 78 -1.03 3.32 0.32
N ARG A 79 -1.83 2.93 -0.66
CA ARG A 79 -3.22 2.51 -0.42
C ARG A 79 -3.27 1.28 0.47
N TRP A 80 -2.44 0.29 0.20
CA TRP A 80 -2.43 -0.95 0.96
C TRP A 80 -1.90 -0.77 2.37
N ILE A 81 -0.83 0.01 2.54
CA ILE A 81 -0.30 0.26 3.88
C ILE A 81 -1.34 0.98 4.75
N THR A 82 -2.07 1.94 4.18
CA THR A 82 -3.13 2.67 4.87
C THR A 82 -4.28 1.73 5.25
N LYS A 83 -4.73 0.92 4.29
CA LYS A 83 -5.84 -0.02 4.50
C LYS A 83 -5.54 -1.00 5.62
N TYR A 84 -4.39 -1.66 5.55
CA TYR A 84 -4.04 -2.70 6.52
C TYR A 84 -3.61 -2.13 7.86
N SER A 85 -3.15 -0.90 7.91
CA SER A 85 -2.93 -0.19 9.17
C SER A 85 -4.25 0.00 9.92
N ARG A 86 -5.31 0.36 9.21
CA ARG A 86 -6.65 0.54 9.82
C ARG A 86 -7.21 -0.75 10.42
N GLU A 87 -6.83 -1.89 9.88
CA GLU A 87 -7.29 -3.20 10.34
C GLU A 87 -6.53 -3.75 11.55
N ARG A 88 -5.48 -3.06 11.99
CA ARG A 88 -4.68 -3.50 13.13
C ARG A 88 -5.36 -3.19 14.45
N ASN A 89 -4.87 -3.82 15.51
CA ASN A 89 -5.47 -3.78 16.84
C ASN A 89 -4.89 -2.74 17.81
N GLU A 90 -3.85 -2.02 17.40
CA GLU A 90 -3.26 -0.97 18.24
C GLU A 90 -4.28 0.17 18.48
N LYS A 91 -4.12 0.89 19.59
CA LYS A 91 -5.09 1.90 20.02
C LYS A 91 -5.18 3.11 19.08
N THR A 92 -4.04 3.65 18.67
CA THR A 92 -4.02 4.87 17.85
C THR A 92 -3.62 4.56 16.42
N MET A 93 -4.04 5.41 15.48
CA MET A 93 -3.70 5.24 14.09
C MET A 93 -2.18 5.36 13.84
N LYS A 94 -1.49 6.24 14.57
CA LYS A 94 -0.04 6.37 14.45
C LYS A 94 0.69 5.09 14.86
N GLU A 95 0.20 4.42 15.90
CA GLU A 95 0.76 3.13 16.34
C GLU A 95 0.47 2.03 15.33
N ARG A 96 -0.74 2.03 14.76
CA ARG A 96 -1.13 1.08 13.72
C ARG A 96 -0.26 1.23 12.47
N LEU A 97 -0.08 2.47 12.02
CA LEU A 97 0.75 2.75 10.85
C LEU A 97 2.21 2.38 11.11
N ALA A 98 2.76 2.74 12.27
CA ALA A 98 4.12 2.38 12.64
C ALA A 98 4.30 0.85 12.69
N GLY A 99 3.34 0.14 13.27
CA GLY A 99 3.36 -1.32 13.33
C GLY A 99 3.35 -1.96 11.95
N GLU A 100 2.52 -1.45 11.05
CA GLU A 100 2.46 -1.96 9.68
C GLU A 100 3.76 -1.69 8.91
N ILE A 101 4.35 -0.51 9.08
CA ILE A 101 5.65 -0.19 8.48
C ILE A 101 6.74 -1.13 9.01
N MET A 102 6.78 -1.37 10.32
CA MET A 102 7.76 -2.28 10.91
C MET A 102 7.60 -3.71 10.41
N ASP A 103 6.37 -4.20 10.31
CA ASP A 103 6.11 -5.53 9.77
C ASP A 103 6.51 -5.61 8.30
N ALA A 104 6.25 -4.56 7.52
CA ALA A 104 6.62 -4.51 6.11
C ALA A 104 8.13 -4.54 5.91
N ILE A 105 8.91 -3.90 6.78
CA ILE A 105 10.37 -3.97 6.73
C ILE A 105 10.84 -5.42 6.86
N ASN A 106 10.16 -6.20 7.69
CA ASN A 106 10.47 -7.61 7.88
C ASN A 106 9.83 -8.53 6.83
N GLY A 107 9.12 -7.97 5.85
CA GLY A 107 8.44 -8.75 4.81
C GLY A 107 7.15 -9.43 5.30
N THR A 108 6.60 -8.98 6.42
CA THR A 108 5.36 -9.52 6.99
C THR A 108 4.26 -8.47 7.02
N GLY A 109 3.11 -8.82 7.56
CA GLY A 109 1.98 -7.91 7.68
C GLY A 109 1.01 -7.99 6.51
N GLY A 110 -0.15 -7.34 6.67
CA GLY A 110 -1.25 -7.40 5.70
C GLY A 110 -0.91 -6.84 4.33
N ALA A 111 -0.19 -5.73 4.28
CA ALA A 111 0.19 -5.10 3.01
C ALA A 111 1.13 -5.99 2.19
N CYS A 112 2.13 -6.60 2.83
CA CYS A 112 3.02 -7.55 2.16
C CYS A 112 2.29 -8.80 1.70
N LYS A 113 1.36 -9.29 2.52
CA LYS A 113 0.50 -10.41 2.13
C LYS A 113 -0.34 -10.08 0.91
N LYS A 114 -0.87 -8.88 0.84
CA LYS A 114 -1.65 -8.42 -0.32
C LYS A 114 -0.81 -8.40 -1.58
N ARG A 115 0.45 -7.93 -1.49
CA ARG A 115 1.38 -8.00 -2.62
C ARG A 115 1.61 -9.44 -3.07
N ASP A 116 1.88 -10.34 -2.13
CA ASP A 116 2.12 -11.74 -2.43
C ASP A 116 0.90 -12.40 -3.06
N ASP A 117 -0.30 -12.11 -2.56
CA ASP A 117 -1.55 -12.62 -3.12
C ASP A 117 -1.76 -12.10 -4.55
N THR A 118 -1.45 -10.83 -4.80
CA THR A 118 -1.54 -10.22 -6.12
C THR A 118 -0.56 -10.88 -7.10
N HIS A 119 0.67 -11.13 -6.67
CA HIS A 119 1.67 -11.82 -7.49
C HIS A 119 1.27 -13.27 -7.77
N LYS A 120 0.71 -13.98 -6.80
CA LYS A 120 0.20 -15.35 -6.99
C LYS A 120 -0.94 -15.37 -8.00
N MET A 121 -1.84 -14.40 -7.94
CA MET A 121 -2.94 -14.29 -8.88
C MET A 121 -2.43 -14.03 -10.30
N ALA A 122 -1.43 -13.15 -10.45
CA ALA A 122 -0.81 -12.89 -11.74
C ALA A 122 -0.11 -14.13 -12.29
N GLU A 123 0.58 -14.89 -11.46
CA GLU A 123 1.23 -16.13 -11.85
C GLU A 123 0.23 -17.21 -12.24
N ALA A 124 -0.86 -17.35 -11.47
CA ALA A 124 -1.92 -18.30 -11.79
C ALA A 124 -2.59 -18.01 -13.14
N ASN A 125 -2.61 -16.73 -13.56
CA ASN A 125 -3.19 -16.31 -14.83
C ASN A 125 -2.13 -16.06 -15.92
N LYS A 126 -0.92 -16.55 -15.73
CA LYS A 126 0.20 -16.37 -16.66
C LYS A 126 -0.14 -16.82 -18.09
N ALA A 127 -0.92 -17.87 -18.24
CA ALA A 127 -1.33 -18.39 -19.54
C ALA A 127 -2.11 -17.35 -20.37
N PHE A 128 -2.73 -16.34 -19.72
CA PHE A 128 -3.50 -15.31 -20.39
C PHE A 128 -2.69 -14.05 -20.69
N ALA A 129 -1.39 -14.07 -20.48
CA ALA A 129 -0.54 -12.89 -20.72
C ALA A 129 -0.58 -12.43 -22.17
N HIS A 130 -0.83 -13.34 -23.12
CA HIS A 130 -0.95 -13.02 -24.54
C HIS A 130 -2.19 -12.18 -24.88
N TYR A 131 -3.17 -12.08 -23.98
CA TYR A 131 -4.32 -11.17 -24.14
C TYR A 131 -4.03 -9.75 -23.66
N ARG A 132 -2.80 -9.45 -23.32
CA ARG A 132 -2.39 -8.13 -22.85
C ARG A 132 -2.67 -7.06 -23.89
N TRP A 133 -3.17 -5.89 -23.44
CA TRP A 133 -3.42 -4.75 -24.33
C TRP A 133 -2.13 -4.14 -24.82
#